data_029586ff28f791319f641a479af09ee5
#
_entry.id   029586ff28f791319f641a479af09ee5
#
_cell.length_a   1.000
_cell.length_b   1.000
_cell.length_c   1.000
_cell.angle_alpha   90.00
_cell.angle_beta   90.00
_cell.angle_gamma   90.00
#
_symmetry.space_group_name_H-M   'P 1'
#
loop_
_entity.id
_entity.type
_entity.pdbx_description
1 polymer ?
#
loop_
_entity_poly.entity_id
_entity_poly.type
_entity_poly.pdbx_seq_one_letter_code
_entity_poly.pdbx_strand_id
1 'polypeptide(L)'
;MLDTNIVSAIIRQPRSDLANRIADLPRHALGISLVVTAELRYGAFRKGSPRLSRQVEAVLEGIDLLPLEETADWHYGDIRNELTRQGEPIGHNDLLIAAHARALELTLVSDNVREFSRVPGLRVENWLVD
;
A
#
# COMPACT_ATOMS: atom_id res chain seq x y z
N MET A 1 -2.22 4.33 5.18
CA MET A 1 -1.45 3.17 4.67
C MET A 1 -1.04 3.44 3.23
N LEU A 2 0.24 3.29 2.92
CA LEU A 2 0.75 3.54 1.57
C LEU A 2 0.77 2.25 0.75
N ASP A 3 0.22 2.32 -0.47
CA ASP A 3 0.28 1.21 -1.42
C ASP A 3 1.65 1.14 -2.09
N THR A 4 1.94 0.01 -2.71
CA THR A 4 3.23 -0.30 -3.34
C THR A 4 3.65 0.76 -4.36
N ASN A 5 2.74 1.17 -5.25
CA ASN A 5 3.05 2.15 -6.30
C ASN A 5 3.41 3.52 -5.76
N ILE A 6 2.84 3.91 -4.62
CA ILE A 6 3.15 5.18 -3.97
C ILE A 6 4.60 5.15 -3.47
N VAL A 7 4.99 4.09 -2.79
CA VAL A 7 6.37 3.92 -2.30
C VAL A 7 7.35 3.84 -3.45
N SER A 8 7.03 3.09 -4.50
CA SER A 8 7.86 3.01 -5.71
C SER A 8 8.06 4.38 -6.36
N ALA A 9 7.02 5.21 -6.38
CA ALA A 9 7.11 6.57 -6.93
C ALA A 9 8.07 7.44 -6.12
N ILE A 10 8.07 7.33 -4.80
CA ILE A 10 8.99 8.05 -3.93
C ILE A 10 10.44 7.61 -4.20
N ILE A 11 10.66 6.32 -4.38
CA ILE A 11 11.99 5.77 -4.66
C ILE A 11 12.52 6.29 -5.99
N ARG A 12 11.66 6.32 -7.04
CA ARG A 12 12.05 6.81 -8.37
C ARG A 12 12.29 8.31 -8.39
N GLN A 13 11.53 9.08 -7.60
CA GLN A 13 11.59 10.55 -7.61
C GLN A 13 11.63 11.07 -6.16
N PRO A 14 12.77 10.95 -5.48
CA PRO A 14 12.87 11.33 -4.06
C PRO A 14 12.72 12.83 -3.80
N ARG A 15 12.71 13.66 -4.84
CA ARG A 15 12.51 15.11 -4.72
C ARG A 15 11.13 15.54 -5.25
N SER A 16 10.24 14.63 -5.53
CA SER A 16 8.90 14.93 -6.02
C SER A 16 8.04 15.63 -4.96
N ASP A 17 6.96 16.24 -5.41
CA ASP A 17 5.96 16.83 -4.50
C ASP A 17 5.39 15.78 -3.56
N LEU A 18 5.16 14.56 -4.06
CA LEU A 18 4.70 13.45 -3.24
C LEU A 18 5.70 13.12 -2.14
N ALA A 19 6.99 13.00 -2.47
CA ALA A 19 8.03 12.71 -1.50
C ALA A 19 8.12 13.81 -0.44
N ASN A 20 8.03 15.07 -0.86
CA ASN A 20 8.04 16.22 0.05
C ASN A 20 6.82 16.23 0.96
N ARG A 21 5.64 15.94 0.43
CA ARG A 21 4.41 15.84 1.21
C ARG A 21 4.54 14.79 2.30
N ILE A 22 5.10 13.64 1.97
CA ILE A 22 5.29 12.55 2.93
C ILE A 22 6.33 12.91 3.98
N ALA A 23 7.43 13.55 3.57
CA ALA A 23 8.48 13.98 4.49
C ALA A 23 7.99 15.03 5.50
N ASP A 24 7.00 15.84 5.13
CA ASP A 24 6.43 16.88 5.98
C ASP A 24 5.41 16.34 7.00
N LEU A 25 4.98 15.10 6.85
CA LEU A 25 4.04 14.51 7.79
C LEU A 25 4.72 14.14 9.11
N PRO A 26 3.97 14.21 10.23
CA PRO A 26 4.52 13.76 11.51
C PRO A 26 4.93 12.29 11.44
N ARG A 27 5.97 11.93 12.21
CA ARG A 27 6.35 10.53 12.38
C ARG A 27 5.14 9.76 12.93
N HIS A 28 4.95 8.54 12.46
CA HIS A 28 3.83 7.67 12.78
C HIS A 28 2.49 8.07 12.15
N ALA A 29 2.44 9.14 11.34
CA ALA A 29 1.26 9.46 10.55
C ALA A 29 1.04 8.47 9.40
N LEU A 30 2.09 7.77 8.98
CA LEU A 30 2.07 6.84 7.86
C LEU A 30 2.40 5.43 8.31
N GLY A 31 1.71 4.48 7.71
CA GLY A 31 2.01 3.06 7.89
C GLY A 31 2.09 2.35 6.55
N ILE A 32 2.74 1.20 6.55
CA ILE A 32 2.87 0.35 5.38
C ILE A 32 2.57 -1.10 5.76
N SER A 33 1.78 -1.78 4.94
CA SER A 33 1.45 -3.18 5.16
C SER A 33 2.65 -4.09 4.94
N LEU A 34 2.74 -5.15 5.74
CA LEU A 34 3.70 -6.22 5.50
C LEU A 34 3.59 -6.78 4.08
N VAL A 35 2.40 -6.81 3.51
CA VAL A 35 2.17 -7.26 2.11
C VAL A 35 2.89 -6.33 1.14
N VAL A 36 2.82 -5.02 1.36
CA VAL A 36 3.48 -4.02 0.51
C VAL A 36 5.00 -4.13 0.63
N THR A 37 5.53 -4.28 1.84
CA THR A 37 6.98 -4.47 2.00
C THR A 37 7.47 -5.73 1.29
N ALA A 38 6.68 -6.81 1.33
CA ALA A 38 6.98 -8.03 0.60
C ALA A 38 7.05 -7.80 -0.90
N GLU A 39 6.10 -7.06 -1.46
CA GLU A 39 6.09 -6.72 -2.89
C GLU A 39 7.29 -5.88 -3.30
N LEU A 40 7.64 -4.89 -2.47
CA LEU A 40 8.78 -4.02 -2.74
C LEU A 40 10.11 -4.80 -2.73
N ARG A 41 10.28 -5.67 -1.75
CA ARG A 41 11.49 -6.50 -1.65
C ARG A 41 11.58 -7.49 -2.79
N TYR A 42 10.47 -8.13 -3.14
CA TYR A 42 10.43 -9.02 -4.30
C TYR A 42 10.84 -8.28 -5.57
N GLY A 43 10.28 -7.09 -5.80
CA GLY A 43 10.62 -6.28 -6.98
C GLY A 43 12.10 -5.93 -7.05
N ALA A 44 12.73 -5.59 -5.91
CA ALA A 44 14.15 -5.29 -5.83
C ALA A 44 15.01 -6.54 -6.10
N PHE A 45 14.65 -7.67 -5.49
CA PHE A 45 15.37 -8.93 -5.69
C PHE A 45 15.26 -9.42 -7.13
N ARG A 46 14.07 -9.30 -7.73
CA ARG A 46 13.85 -9.69 -9.12
C ARG A 46 14.74 -8.93 -10.09
N LYS A 47 14.97 -7.64 -9.85
CA LYS A 47 15.87 -6.82 -10.67
C LYS A 47 17.34 -7.12 -10.41
N GLY A 48 17.65 -7.79 -9.30
CA GLY A 48 19.03 -8.09 -8.92
C GLY A 48 19.87 -6.84 -8.68
N SER A 49 19.25 -5.74 -8.25
CA SER A 49 19.93 -4.46 -8.06
C SER A 49 20.19 -4.20 -6.57
N PRO A 50 21.43 -4.28 -6.11
CA PRO A 50 21.78 -3.91 -4.72
C PRO A 50 21.43 -2.46 -4.41
N ARG A 51 21.56 -1.56 -5.39
CA ARG A 51 21.20 -0.15 -5.22
C ARG A 51 19.71 -0.01 -4.93
N LEU A 52 18.84 -0.67 -5.71
CA LEU A 52 17.42 -0.61 -5.50
C LEU A 52 17.03 -1.20 -4.15
N SER A 53 17.63 -2.32 -3.77
CA SER A 53 17.39 -2.91 -2.44
C SER A 53 17.73 -1.94 -1.32
N ARG A 54 18.85 -1.23 -1.40
CA ARG A 54 19.22 -0.22 -0.41
C ARG A 54 18.24 0.95 -0.38
N GLN A 55 17.76 1.38 -1.54
CA GLN A 55 16.75 2.45 -1.63
C GLN A 55 15.44 2.03 -0.98
N VAL A 56 14.99 0.80 -1.22
CA VAL A 56 13.80 0.25 -0.58
C VAL A 56 13.95 0.26 0.94
N GLU A 57 15.05 -0.31 1.45
CA GLU A 57 15.26 -0.37 2.91
C GLU A 57 15.34 1.02 3.54
N ALA A 58 15.97 1.98 2.86
CA ALA A 58 16.07 3.35 3.37
C ALA A 58 14.70 4.02 3.51
N VAL A 59 13.82 3.83 2.53
CA VAL A 59 12.46 4.38 2.60
C VAL A 59 11.66 3.69 3.71
N LEU A 60 11.78 2.38 3.84
CA LEU A 60 11.03 1.61 4.84
C LEU A 60 11.42 1.96 6.27
N GLU A 61 12.65 2.41 6.52
CA GLU A 61 13.08 2.84 7.85
C GLU A 61 12.27 4.03 8.38
N GLY A 62 11.74 4.87 7.50
CA GLY A 62 10.98 6.06 7.87
C GLY A 62 9.48 5.86 7.99
N ILE A 63 8.97 4.66 7.79
CA ILE A 63 7.54 4.37 7.76
C ILE A 63 7.24 3.23 8.72
N ASP A 64 6.15 3.34 9.48
CA ASP A 64 5.76 2.29 10.42
C ASP A 64 5.30 1.03 9.68
N LEU A 65 5.93 -0.09 9.97
CA LEU A 65 5.50 -1.39 9.44
C LEU A 65 4.29 -1.88 10.22
N LEU A 66 3.22 -2.20 9.51
CA LEU A 66 1.99 -2.71 10.08
C LEU A 66 1.92 -4.23 9.83
N PRO A 67 1.99 -5.04 10.90
CA PRO A 67 1.88 -6.49 10.75
C PRO A 67 0.46 -6.89 10.35
N LEU A 68 0.36 -7.94 9.54
CA LEU A 68 -0.93 -8.48 9.13
C LEU A 68 -1.47 -9.36 10.25
N GLU A 69 -2.49 -8.87 10.95
CA GLU A 69 -3.03 -9.51 12.13
C GLU A 69 -4.49 -9.92 11.96
N GLU A 70 -5.03 -10.57 12.98
CA GLU A 70 -6.45 -10.85 13.04
C GLU A 70 -7.25 -9.57 12.91
N THR A 71 -8.26 -9.70 12.43
CA THR A 71 -9.45 -9.43 11.68
C THR A 71 -9.22 -9.11 10.20
N ALA A 72 -7.98 -8.94 9.75
CA ALA A 72 -7.69 -8.78 8.32
C ALA A 72 -8.20 -9.97 7.51
N ASP A 73 -8.12 -11.18 8.05
CA ASP A 73 -8.64 -12.40 7.41
C ASP A 73 -10.15 -12.33 7.20
N TRP A 74 -10.90 -11.86 8.19
CA TRP A 74 -12.36 -11.67 8.07
C TRP A 74 -12.67 -10.64 6.97
N HIS A 75 -11.97 -9.50 6.98
CA HIS A 75 -12.15 -8.47 5.96
C HIS A 75 -11.79 -8.96 4.57
N TYR A 76 -10.74 -9.77 4.46
CA TYR A 76 -10.37 -10.39 3.20
C TYR A 76 -11.51 -11.25 2.64
N GLY A 77 -12.06 -12.13 3.47
CA GLY A 77 -13.15 -13.00 3.06
C GLY A 77 -14.39 -12.22 2.65
N ASP A 78 -14.75 -11.20 3.44
CA ASP A 78 -15.89 -10.34 3.17
C ASP A 78 -15.74 -9.57 1.84
N ILE A 79 -14.61 -8.91 1.66
CA ILE A 79 -14.33 -8.11 0.45
C ILE A 79 -14.30 -9.01 -0.79
N ARG A 80 -13.56 -10.12 -0.72
CA ARG A 80 -13.42 -11.03 -1.84
C ARG A 80 -14.76 -11.60 -2.27
N ASN A 81 -15.58 -11.99 -1.31
CA ASN A 81 -16.93 -12.51 -1.59
C ASN A 81 -17.80 -11.45 -2.29
N GLU A 82 -17.78 -10.22 -1.79
CA GLU A 82 -18.59 -9.15 -2.38
C GLU A 82 -18.15 -8.80 -3.80
N LEU A 83 -16.83 -8.66 -4.02
CA LEU A 83 -16.32 -8.33 -5.36
C LEU A 83 -16.53 -9.47 -6.35
N THR A 84 -16.43 -10.72 -5.91
CA THR A 84 -16.70 -11.88 -6.74
C THR A 84 -18.18 -11.91 -7.15
N ARG A 85 -19.09 -11.63 -6.21
CA ARG A 85 -20.54 -11.57 -6.50
C ARG A 85 -20.87 -10.49 -7.51
N GLN A 86 -20.19 -9.36 -7.48
CA GLN A 86 -20.38 -8.25 -8.40
C GLN A 86 -19.70 -8.46 -9.76
N GLY A 87 -18.89 -9.52 -9.91
CA GLY A 87 -18.13 -9.77 -11.11
C GLY A 87 -16.98 -8.79 -11.32
N GLU A 88 -16.49 -8.19 -10.24
CA GLU A 88 -15.41 -7.20 -10.27
C GLU A 88 -14.25 -7.58 -9.35
N PRO A 89 -13.63 -8.76 -9.53
CA PRO A 89 -12.53 -9.19 -8.68
C PRO A 89 -11.30 -8.30 -8.84
N ILE A 90 -10.49 -8.25 -7.78
CA ILE A 90 -9.18 -7.59 -7.80
C ILE A 90 -8.10 -8.63 -7.45
N GLY A 91 -6.83 -8.27 -7.69
CA GLY A 91 -5.71 -9.18 -7.43
C GLY A 91 -5.60 -9.58 -5.96
N HIS A 92 -5.00 -10.75 -5.69
CA HIS A 92 -4.91 -11.29 -4.33
C HIS A 92 -4.13 -10.38 -3.38
N ASN A 93 -3.00 -9.82 -3.82
CA ASN A 93 -2.23 -8.90 -2.98
C ASN A 93 -3.01 -7.62 -2.70
N ASP A 94 -3.72 -7.10 -3.70
CA ASP A 94 -4.57 -5.92 -3.51
C ASP A 94 -5.71 -6.21 -2.55
N LEU A 95 -6.28 -7.43 -2.60
CA LEU A 95 -7.27 -7.86 -1.61
C LEU A 95 -6.71 -7.85 -0.19
N LEU A 96 -5.49 -8.35 -0.01
CA LEU A 96 -4.84 -8.37 1.30
C LEU A 96 -4.55 -6.95 1.80
N ILE A 97 -4.07 -6.08 0.92
CA ILE A 97 -3.79 -4.67 1.26
C ILE A 97 -5.09 -3.96 1.65
N ALA A 98 -6.15 -4.13 0.85
CA ALA A 98 -7.46 -3.54 1.13
C ALA A 98 -8.05 -4.05 2.45
N ALA A 99 -7.97 -5.35 2.68
CA ALA A 99 -8.45 -5.97 3.92
C ALA A 99 -7.69 -5.44 5.14
N HIS A 100 -6.38 -5.31 5.01
CA HIS A 100 -5.52 -4.81 6.08
C HIS A 100 -5.86 -3.35 6.42
N ALA A 101 -5.98 -2.50 5.40
CA ALA A 101 -6.34 -1.09 5.61
C ALA A 101 -7.73 -0.95 6.24
N ARG A 102 -8.72 -1.70 5.73
CA ARG A 102 -10.08 -1.64 6.26
C ARG A 102 -10.17 -2.16 7.69
N ALA A 103 -9.44 -3.23 8.00
CA ALA A 103 -9.41 -3.79 9.35
C ALA A 103 -8.86 -2.80 10.39
N LEU A 104 -7.89 -1.98 9.99
CA LEU A 104 -7.28 -0.97 10.85
C LEU A 104 -7.98 0.39 10.74
N GLU A 105 -9.02 0.50 9.93
CA GLU A 105 -9.76 1.75 9.68
C GLU A 105 -8.85 2.86 9.15
N LEU A 106 -7.86 2.50 8.33
CA LEU A 106 -6.93 3.45 7.74
C LEU A 106 -7.34 3.81 6.31
N THR A 107 -7.03 5.05 5.93
CA THR A 107 -7.12 5.46 4.53
C THR A 107 -5.99 4.81 3.74
N LEU A 108 -6.32 4.19 2.61
CA LEU A 108 -5.35 3.64 1.69
C LEU A 108 -4.94 4.72 0.70
N VAL A 109 -3.64 5.01 0.63
CA VAL A 109 -3.09 5.94 -0.36
C VAL A 109 -2.56 5.12 -1.53
N SER A 110 -3.21 5.26 -2.68
CA SER A 110 -2.91 4.46 -3.88
C SER A 110 -3.25 5.26 -5.14
N ASP A 111 -2.54 5.00 -6.22
CA ASP A 111 -2.91 5.51 -7.54
C ASP A 111 -3.93 4.60 -8.24
N ASN A 112 -4.13 3.40 -7.73
CA ASN A 112 -5.08 2.43 -8.29
C ASN A 112 -6.49 2.64 -7.72
N VAL A 113 -7.00 3.85 -7.84
CA VAL A 113 -8.30 4.24 -7.29
C VAL A 113 -9.43 3.44 -7.92
N ARG A 114 -9.33 3.17 -9.23
CA ARG A 114 -10.37 2.43 -9.95
C ARG A 114 -10.65 1.07 -9.32
N GLU A 115 -9.58 0.35 -8.94
CA GLU A 115 -9.70 -0.98 -8.35
C GLU A 115 -10.13 -0.92 -6.88
N PHE A 116 -9.42 -0.10 -6.09
CA PHE A 116 -9.69 -0.04 -4.65
C PHE A 116 -11.01 0.64 -4.30
N SER A 117 -11.55 1.52 -5.15
CA SER A 117 -12.86 2.13 -4.89
C SER A 117 -14.02 1.15 -4.98
N ARG A 118 -13.79 -0.04 -5.55
CA ARG A 118 -14.77 -1.13 -5.54
C ARG A 118 -14.98 -1.73 -4.15
N VAL A 119 -14.02 -1.53 -3.24
CA VAL A 119 -14.03 -2.15 -1.91
C VAL A 119 -14.95 -1.38 -0.98
N PRO A 120 -16.07 -2.00 -0.52
CA PRO A 120 -16.98 -1.32 0.40
C PRO A 120 -16.29 -0.97 1.71
N GLY A 121 -16.53 0.24 2.19
CA GLY A 121 -16.03 0.68 3.50
C GLY A 121 -14.55 1.05 3.54
N LEU A 122 -13.84 1.02 2.40
CA LEU A 122 -12.45 1.42 2.32
C LEU A 122 -12.35 2.87 1.82
N ARG A 123 -11.62 3.70 2.55
CA ARG A 123 -11.30 5.06 2.11
C ARG A 123 -10.01 5.02 1.30
N VAL A 124 -10.04 5.61 0.11
CA VAL A 124 -8.90 5.63 -0.82
C VAL A 124 -8.61 7.06 -1.23
N GLU A 125 -7.34 7.44 -1.20
CA GLU A 125 -6.87 8.74 -1.69
C GLU A 125 -5.72 8.53 -2.66
N ASN A 126 -5.70 9.30 -3.73
CA ASN A 126 -4.58 9.30 -4.67
C ASN A 126 -3.74 10.58 -4.47
N TRP A 127 -2.52 10.41 -3.97
CA TRP A 127 -1.61 11.53 -3.71
C TRP A 127 -0.66 11.81 -4.89
N LEU A 128 -0.75 11.02 -5.98
CA LEU A 128 0.05 11.22 -7.19
C LEU A 128 -0.57 12.24 -8.15
N VAL A 129 -1.83 12.62 -7.95
CA VAL A 129 -2.51 13.63 -8.76
C VAL A 129 -2.57 14.95 -8.00
N ASP A 130 -2.49 16.05 -8.75
CA ASP A 130 -2.55 17.40 -8.20
C ASP A 130 -4.00 17.85 -7.94
#